data_fe7ece9dc4dcc8b7847be0591907de55
#
_entry.id   fe7ece9dc4dcc8b7847be0591907de55
#
_cell.length_a   1.000
_cell.length_b   1.000
_cell.length_c   1.000
_cell.angle_alpha   90.00
_cell.angle_beta   90.00
_cell.angle_gamma   90.00
#
_symmetry.space_group_name_H-M   'P 1'
#
loop_
_entity.id
_entity.type
_entity.pdbx_description
1 polymer ?
#
loop_
_entity_poly.entity_id
_entity_poly.type
_entity_poly.pdbx_seq_one_letter_code
_entity_poly.pdbx_strand_id
1 'polypeptide(L)'
;LTRKDDVLQLKVGEAKQRDVGKKRVRMGPEAMDFLKVAPGDVVEITGKRASCAVVWPADEDEKFPDIVRIDGQTRKNIGSAINDVVNIRKVSAKTAKSVVLMPVSDVVTVDKEFTDFVKNRLKGLPLSQGDEISVMILGNSMDFKINKITPKTVAKIDRSTTLSILTEASTDRKLRVT
;
A
#
# COMPACT_ATOMS: atom_id res chain seq x y z
N LEU A 1 -12.71 28.04 -3.15
CA LEU A 1 -12.06 26.77 -2.80
C LEU A 1 -11.51 26.87 -1.38
N THR A 2 -12.31 26.50 -0.41
CA THR A 2 -11.88 26.38 0.98
C THR A 2 -11.00 25.15 1.13
N ARG A 3 -9.70 25.38 1.27
CA ARG A 3 -8.64 24.38 1.42
C ARG A 3 -8.64 23.72 2.81
N LYS A 4 -9.78 23.32 3.35
CA LYS A 4 -9.75 22.66 4.66
C LYS A 4 -9.20 21.24 4.61
N ASP A 5 -9.31 20.59 3.48
CA ASP A 5 -8.77 19.25 3.28
C ASP A 5 -8.31 19.20 1.82
N ASP A 6 -7.01 19.19 1.58
CA ASP A 6 -6.42 19.05 0.24
C ASP A 6 -6.73 17.66 -0.34
N VAL A 7 -8.03 17.36 -0.47
CA VAL A 7 -8.55 16.11 -0.99
C VAL A 7 -9.02 16.33 -2.41
N LEU A 8 -8.55 15.49 -3.32
CA LEU A 8 -8.94 15.50 -4.71
C LEU A 8 -9.73 14.24 -5.03
N GLN A 9 -10.84 14.40 -5.73
CA GLN A 9 -11.61 13.28 -6.26
C GLN A 9 -11.14 12.95 -7.67
N LEU A 10 -10.74 11.70 -7.88
CA LEU A 10 -10.35 11.19 -9.19
C LEU A 10 -11.08 9.87 -9.48
N LYS A 11 -11.22 9.59 -10.75
CA LYS A 11 -11.84 8.37 -11.27
C LYS A 11 -10.77 7.29 -11.41
N VAL A 12 -11.08 6.07 -10.98
CA VAL A 12 -10.15 4.94 -11.06
C VAL A 12 -10.02 4.45 -12.49
N GLY A 13 -8.81 4.42 -13.00
CA GLY A 13 -8.42 3.75 -14.24
C GLY A 13 -7.48 2.58 -13.96
N GLU A 14 -7.32 1.69 -14.93
CA GLU A 14 -6.44 0.55 -14.83
C GLU A 14 -4.97 0.96 -14.91
N ALA A 15 -4.13 0.38 -14.06
CA ALA A 15 -2.68 0.58 -14.13
C ALA A 15 -2.08 -0.15 -15.33
N LYS A 16 -1.00 0.40 -15.88
CA LYS A 16 -0.21 -0.29 -16.88
C LYS A 16 0.61 -1.40 -16.23
N GLN A 17 0.94 -2.42 -16.99
CA GLN A 17 1.63 -3.62 -16.51
C GLN A 17 2.91 -3.31 -15.72
N ARG A 18 3.66 -2.30 -16.11
CA ARG A 18 4.90 -1.88 -15.43
C ARG A 18 4.70 -1.43 -13.99
N ASP A 19 3.49 -1.01 -13.61
CA ASP A 19 3.17 -0.50 -12.27
C ASP A 19 2.47 -1.53 -11.39
N VAL A 20 2.09 -2.68 -11.95
CA VAL A 20 1.38 -3.74 -11.19
C VAL A 20 2.27 -4.29 -10.08
N GLY A 21 1.73 -4.35 -8.86
CA GLY A 21 2.40 -4.90 -7.69
C GLY A 21 3.43 -3.97 -7.03
N LYS A 22 3.55 -2.73 -7.48
CA LYS A 22 4.58 -1.79 -6.98
C LYS A 22 4.07 -0.71 -6.03
N LYS A 23 2.82 -0.79 -5.61
CA LYS A 23 2.16 0.27 -4.83
C LYS A 23 2.38 1.66 -5.44
N ARG A 24 2.20 1.74 -6.73
CA ARG A 24 2.41 2.96 -7.51
C ARG A 24 1.13 3.35 -8.19
N VAL A 25 0.77 4.62 -8.08
CA VAL A 25 -0.37 5.21 -8.80
C VAL A 25 0.11 6.34 -9.67
N ARG A 26 -0.57 6.55 -10.80
CA ARG A 26 -0.23 7.61 -11.73
C ARG A 26 -1.39 8.56 -11.90
N MET A 27 -1.07 9.85 -11.90
CA MET A 27 -2.03 10.92 -12.12
C MET A 27 -1.43 12.04 -12.96
N GLY A 28 -2.28 12.84 -13.57
CA GLY A 28 -1.85 13.94 -14.42
C GLY A 28 -1.24 15.11 -13.67
N PRO A 29 -0.62 16.05 -14.40
CA PRO A 29 0.08 17.18 -13.79
C PRO A 29 -0.85 18.10 -12.99
N GLU A 30 -2.08 18.31 -13.43
CA GLU A 30 -3.06 19.15 -12.73
C GLU A 30 -3.42 18.56 -11.36
N ALA A 31 -3.62 17.24 -11.30
CA ALA A 31 -3.90 16.54 -10.03
C ALA A 31 -2.70 16.62 -9.09
N MET A 32 -1.49 16.41 -9.62
CA MET A 32 -0.27 16.50 -8.81
C MET A 32 -0.07 17.92 -8.27
N ASP A 33 -0.32 18.94 -9.08
CA ASP A 33 -0.22 20.33 -8.64
C ASP A 33 -1.25 20.65 -7.56
N PHE A 34 -2.49 20.20 -7.73
CA PHE A 34 -3.54 20.40 -6.72
C PHE A 34 -3.15 19.79 -5.38
N LEU A 35 -2.65 18.57 -5.39
CA LEU A 35 -2.25 17.84 -4.20
C LEU A 35 -0.89 18.30 -3.65
N LYS A 36 -0.14 19.10 -4.40
CA LYS A 36 1.22 19.53 -4.07
C LYS A 36 2.17 18.34 -3.85
N VAL A 37 2.03 17.35 -4.70
CA VAL A 37 2.89 16.15 -4.67
C VAL A 37 3.91 16.18 -5.80
N ALA A 38 5.08 15.67 -5.51
CA ALA A 38 6.14 15.41 -6.48
C ALA A 38 6.25 13.89 -6.73
N PRO A 39 6.87 13.46 -7.84
CA PRO A 39 7.12 12.04 -8.06
C PRO A 39 7.85 11.41 -6.86
N GLY A 40 7.35 10.29 -6.37
CA GLY A 40 7.87 9.61 -5.19
C GLY A 40 7.19 9.96 -3.88
N ASP A 41 6.37 10.99 -3.85
CA ASP A 41 5.56 11.33 -2.65
C ASP A 41 4.48 10.27 -2.42
N VAL A 42 3.97 10.23 -1.20
CA VAL A 42 2.95 9.26 -0.78
C VAL A 42 1.59 9.94 -0.70
N VAL A 43 0.58 9.25 -1.19
CA VAL A 43 -0.83 9.63 -1.07
C VAL A 43 -1.61 8.56 -0.36
N GLU A 44 -2.65 8.98 0.35
CA GLU A 44 -3.70 8.11 0.85
C GLU A 44 -4.85 8.12 -0.15
N ILE A 45 -5.37 6.95 -0.44
CA ILE A 45 -6.47 6.76 -1.39
C ILE A 45 -7.63 6.12 -0.62
N THR A 46 -8.79 6.75 -0.66
CA THR A 46 -9.97 6.28 0.05
C THR A 46 -11.10 5.98 -0.93
N GLY A 47 -11.46 4.70 -1.02
CA GLY A 47 -12.71 4.22 -1.62
C GLY A 47 -13.65 3.79 -0.48
N LYS A 48 -14.01 2.51 -0.44
CA LYS A 48 -14.72 1.93 0.72
C LYS A 48 -13.80 1.79 1.93
N ARG A 49 -12.49 1.63 1.69
CA ARG A 49 -11.42 1.58 2.69
C ARG A 49 -10.29 2.51 2.26
N ALA A 50 -9.40 2.83 3.17
CA ALA A 50 -8.23 3.65 2.88
C ALA A 50 -6.99 2.77 2.68
N SER A 51 -6.17 3.12 1.72
CA SER A 51 -4.84 2.57 1.51
C SER A 51 -3.88 3.68 1.07
N CYS A 52 -2.68 3.34 0.71
CA CYS A 52 -1.66 4.30 0.31
C CYS A 52 -0.86 3.80 -0.88
N ALA A 53 -0.24 4.73 -1.56
CA ALA A 53 0.62 4.43 -2.70
C ALA A 53 1.61 5.57 -2.94
N VAL A 54 2.63 5.27 -3.72
CA VAL A 54 3.60 6.25 -4.21
C VAL A 54 3.07 6.85 -5.52
N VAL A 55 3.17 8.16 -5.64
CA VAL A 55 2.70 8.90 -6.84
C VAL A 55 3.79 8.97 -7.89
N TRP A 56 3.40 8.71 -9.13
CA TRP A 56 4.21 8.97 -10.32
C TRP A 56 3.36 9.72 -11.35
N PRO A 57 3.99 10.52 -12.22
CA PRO A 57 3.25 11.23 -13.25
C PRO A 57 2.66 10.26 -14.28
N ALA A 58 1.47 10.58 -14.76
CA ALA A 58 0.86 9.88 -15.87
C ALA A 58 1.73 10.00 -17.13
N ASP A 59 1.55 9.07 -18.07
CA ASP A 59 2.25 9.14 -19.34
C ASP A 59 1.83 10.39 -20.14
N GLU A 60 2.70 10.86 -21.03
CA GLU A 60 2.44 12.03 -21.87
C GLU A 60 1.20 11.85 -22.78
N ASP A 61 0.88 10.59 -23.10
CA ASP A 61 -0.27 10.25 -23.94
C ASP A 61 -1.57 10.01 -23.14
N GLU A 62 -1.57 10.28 -21.83
CA GLU A 62 -2.79 10.16 -21.02
C GLU A 62 -3.81 11.22 -21.43
N LYS A 63 -4.96 10.75 -21.89
CA LYS A 63 -6.03 11.61 -22.43
C LYS A 63 -7.03 12.10 -21.38
N PHE A 64 -7.00 11.53 -20.18
CA PHE A 64 -8.02 11.76 -19.16
C PHE A 64 -7.39 12.37 -17.91
N PRO A 65 -7.51 13.71 -17.71
CA PRO A 65 -6.89 14.39 -16.57
C PRO A 65 -7.53 14.05 -15.22
N ASP A 66 -8.73 13.52 -15.22
CA ASP A 66 -9.50 13.16 -14.02
C ASP A 66 -9.33 11.70 -13.58
N ILE A 67 -8.39 10.98 -14.20
CA ILE A 67 -8.14 9.56 -13.91
C ILE A 67 -6.87 9.41 -13.05
N VAL A 68 -6.97 8.54 -12.05
CA VAL A 68 -5.83 7.95 -11.34
C VAL A 68 -5.74 6.47 -11.70
N ARG A 69 -4.57 6.04 -12.17
CA ARG A 69 -4.37 4.64 -12.57
C ARG A 69 -3.86 3.84 -11.39
N ILE A 70 -4.65 2.82 -11.03
CA ILE A 70 -4.46 2.02 -9.81
C ILE A 70 -4.50 0.55 -10.17
N ASP A 71 -3.53 -0.24 -9.70
CA ASP A 71 -3.47 -1.67 -9.96
C ASP A 71 -4.56 -2.45 -9.22
N GLY A 72 -4.75 -3.71 -9.62
CA GLY A 72 -5.81 -4.57 -9.08
C GLY A 72 -5.70 -4.81 -7.57
N GLN A 73 -4.49 -4.97 -7.06
CA GLN A 73 -4.28 -5.20 -5.63
C GLN A 73 -4.66 -3.96 -4.80
N THR A 74 -4.24 -2.78 -5.23
CA THR A 74 -4.59 -1.54 -4.54
C THR A 74 -6.08 -1.26 -4.65
N ARG A 75 -6.71 -1.52 -5.81
CA ARG A 75 -8.18 -1.44 -5.94
C ARG A 75 -8.88 -2.35 -4.95
N LYS A 76 -8.41 -3.58 -4.78
CA LYS A 76 -8.94 -4.51 -3.78
C LYS A 76 -8.79 -3.95 -2.36
N ASN A 77 -7.63 -3.39 -2.04
CA ASN A 77 -7.35 -2.81 -0.73
C ASN A 77 -8.30 -1.65 -0.40
N ILE A 78 -8.62 -0.81 -1.37
CA ILE A 78 -9.56 0.32 -1.17
C ILE A 78 -11.01 -0.04 -1.44
N GLY A 79 -11.29 -1.22 -1.93
CA GLY A 79 -12.65 -1.67 -2.24
C GLY A 79 -13.30 -0.90 -3.38
N SER A 80 -12.52 -0.55 -4.41
CA SER A 80 -13.00 0.23 -5.57
C SER A 80 -12.77 -0.53 -6.87
N ALA A 81 -13.69 -0.35 -7.79
CA ALA A 81 -13.62 -0.86 -9.15
C ALA A 81 -13.16 0.24 -10.12
N ILE A 82 -12.80 -0.16 -11.33
CA ILE A 82 -12.55 0.79 -12.43
C ILE A 82 -13.80 1.63 -12.65
N ASN A 83 -13.61 2.92 -12.88
CA ASN A 83 -14.63 3.97 -13.03
C ASN A 83 -15.25 4.46 -11.71
N ASP A 84 -14.97 3.86 -10.58
CA ASP A 84 -15.36 4.43 -9.29
C ASP A 84 -14.60 5.74 -9.03
N VAL A 85 -15.21 6.62 -8.24
CA VAL A 85 -14.57 7.84 -7.77
C VAL A 85 -13.95 7.59 -6.40
N VAL A 86 -12.70 8.00 -6.24
CA VAL A 86 -11.94 7.86 -4.99
C VAL A 86 -11.43 9.22 -4.51
N ASN A 87 -11.22 9.34 -3.22
CA ASN A 87 -10.63 10.51 -2.60
C ASN A 87 -9.13 10.30 -2.41
N ILE A 88 -8.34 11.29 -2.79
CA ILE A 88 -6.88 11.23 -2.70
C ILE A 88 -6.38 12.45 -1.94
N ARG A 89 -5.46 12.24 -1.00
CA ARG A 89 -4.77 13.30 -0.29
C ARG A 89 -3.30 12.98 -0.10
N LYS A 90 -2.47 14.02 -0.05
CA LYS A 90 -1.06 13.86 0.28
C LYS A 90 -0.92 13.45 1.75
N VAL A 91 -0.03 12.51 2.04
CA VAL A 91 0.32 12.11 3.41
C VAL A 91 1.84 12.02 3.56
N SER A 92 2.31 12.24 4.77
CA SER A 92 3.70 11.97 5.13
C SER A 92 3.77 10.58 5.75
N ALA A 93 4.48 9.65 5.10
CA ALA A 93 4.69 8.34 5.66
C ALA A 93 5.70 8.42 6.82
N LYS A 94 5.31 7.87 7.98
CA LYS A 94 6.20 7.76 9.14
C LYS A 94 7.02 6.48 9.07
N THR A 95 8.09 6.39 9.83
CA THR A 95 8.80 5.12 10.02
C THR A 95 8.00 4.23 10.96
N ALA A 96 7.73 3.00 10.54
CA ALA A 96 7.05 2.02 11.38
C ALA A 96 8.00 1.55 12.49
N LYS A 97 7.50 1.52 13.72
CA LYS A 97 8.16 0.84 14.85
C LYS A 97 8.06 -0.67 14.70
N SER A 98 6.86 -1.15 14.40
CA SER A 98 6.60 -2.57 14.21
C SER A 98 5.53 -2.79 13.16
N VAL A 99 5.65 -3.90 12.46
CA VAL A 99 4.69 -4.38 11.47
C VAL A 99 4.46 -5.86 11.71
N VAL A 100 3.21 -6.26 11.79
CA VAL A 100 2.81 -7.66 11.92
C VAL A 100 2.12 -8.07 10.62
N LEU A 101 2.70 -9.04 9.94
CA LEU A 101 2.16 -9.62 8.70
C LEU A 101 1.46 -10.95 9.00
N MET A 102 0.43 -11.23 8.23
CA MET A 102 -0.24 -12.52 8.23
C MET A 102 -0.27 -13.07 6.81
N PRO A 103 0.29 -14.27 6.55
CA PRO A 103 0.18 -14.89 5.23
C PRO A 103 -1.27 -15.12 4.85
N VAL A 104 -1.62 -14.87 3.58
CA VAL A 104 -2.96 -15.13 3.06
C VAL A 104 -3.13 -16.62 2.75
N SER A 105 -2.04 -17.29 2.37
CA SER A 105 -2.01 -18.74 2.14
C SER A 105 -1.06 -19.43 3.13
N ASP A 106 -1.16 -20.75 3.22
CA ASP A 106 -0.35 -21.53 4.16
C ASP A 106 1.15 -21.33 3.93
N VAL A 107 1.87 -20.99 5.00
CA VAL A 107 3.33 -20.93 5.03
C VAL A 107 3.85 -21.99 5.95
N VAL A 108 4.68 -22.87 5.43
CA VAL A 108 5.17 -24.06 6.14
C VAL A 108 6.22 -23.70 7.19
N THR A 109 7.05 -22.71 6.94
CA THR A 109 8.13 -22.34 7.86
C THR A 109 8.40 -20.84 7.81
N VAL A 110 8.32 -20.17 8.96
CA VAL A 110 8.73 -18.79 9.14
C VAL A 110 9.90 -18.77 10.13
N ASP A 111 11.09 -18.58 9.62
CA ASP A 111 12.30 -18.39 10.42
C ASP A 111 12.80 -16.93 10.29
N LYS A 112 13.89 -16.65 10.98
CA LYS A 112 14.50 -15.30 10.96
C LYS A 112 14.96 -14.91 9.56
N GLU A 113 15.54 -15.83 8.82
CA GLU A 113 16.08 -15.57 7.48
C GLU A 113 14.96 -15.22 6.51
N PHE A 114 13.85 -15.94 6.55
CA PHE A 114 12.65 -15.64 5.77
C PHE A 114 12.05 -14.27 6.14
N THR A 115 11.94 -13.99 7.44
CA THR A 115 11.42 -12.70 7.93
C THR A 115 12.30 -11.54 7.48
N ASP A 116 13.62 -11.69 7.56
CA ASP A 116 14.57 -10.67 7.11
C ASP A 116 14.49 -10.45 5.59
N PHE A 117 14.29 -11.51 4.83
CA PHE A 117 14.09 -11.43 3.38
C PHE A 117 12.82 -10.61 3.04
N VAL A 118 11.70 -10.93 3.67
CA VAL A 118 10.45 -10.21 3.47
C VAL A 118 10.60 -8.74 3.87
N LYS A 119 11.23 -8.47 5.01
CA LYS A 119 11.51 -7.12 5.47
C LYS A 119 12.29 -6.32 4.43
N ASN A 120 13.33 -6.90 3.86
CA ASN A 120 14.14 -6.25 2.83
C ASN A 120 13.33 -5.91 1.57
N ARG A 121 12.42 -6.79 1.19
CA ARG A 121 11.55 -6.57 0.02
C ARG A 121 10.55 -5.45 0.24
N LEU A 122 10.12 -5.23 1.48
CA LEU A 122 9.12 -4.22 1.82
C LEU A 122 9.70 -2.86 2.19
N LYS A 123 11.02 -2.76 2.38
CA LYS A 123 11.65 -1.48 2.71
C LYS A 123 11.30 -0.38 1.72
N GLY A 124 10.93 0.77 2.26
CA GLY A 124 10.63 1.96 1.47
C GLY A 124 9.23 2.00 0.84
N LEU A 125 8.47 0.91 0.87
CA LEU A 125 7.09 0.92 0.42
C LEU A 125 6.17 1.51 1.49
N PRO A 126 5.22 2.38 1.12
CA PRO A 126 4.22 2.84 2.07
C PRO A 126 3.22 1.73 2.36
N LEU A 127 2.91 1.55 3.62
CA LEU A 127 2.03 0.49 4.11
C LEU A 127 0.90 1.07 4.95
N SER A 128 -0.28 0.49 4.81
CA SER A 128 -1.46 0.79 5.63
C SER A 128 -1.98 -0.49 6.28
N GLN A 129 -2.44 -0.38 7.53
CA GLN A 129 -3.03 -1.52 8.22
C GLN A 129 -4.27 -2.03 7.47
N GLY A 130 -4.36 -3.33 7.31
CA GLY A 130 -5.44 -3.99 6.58
C GLY A 130 -5.15 -4.24 5.11
N ASP A 131 -4.09 -3.67 4.55
CA ASP A 131 -3.71 -3.91 3.16
C ASP A 131 -3.28 -5.35 2.93
N GLU A 132 -3.56 -5.87 1.75
CA GLU A 132 -2.85 -7.03 1.21
C GLU A 132 -1.70 -6.55 0.32
N ILE A 133 -0.56 -7.20 0.46
CA ILE A 133 0.65 -6.93 -0.33
C ILE A 133 1.20 -8.24 -0.88
N SER A 134 1.84 -8.17 -2.04
CA SER A 134 2.49 -9.32 -2.66
C SER A 134 4.01 -9.16 -2.59
N VAL A 135 4.69 -10.21 -2.20
CA VAL A 135 6.16 -10.27 -2.16
C VAL A 135 6.63 -11.41 -3.06
N MET A 136 7.56 -11.11 -3.96
CA MET A 136 8.20 -12.13 -4.78
C MET A 136 9.25 -12.88 -3.97
N ILE A 137 9.06 -14.18 -3.82
CA ILE A 137 9.95 -15.06 -3.05
C ILE A 137 10.33 -16.21 -3.96
N LEU A 138 11.61 -16.29 -4.33
CA LEU A 138 12.16 -17.33 -5.19
C LEU A 138 11.33 -17.60 -6.46
N GLY A 139 10.93 -16.52 -7.14
CA GLY A 139 10.16 -16.58 -8.37
C GLY A 139 8.65 -16.79 -8.20
N ASN A 140 8.17 -16.96 -6.98
CA ASN A 140 6.75 -17.09 -6.67
C ASN A 140 6.24 -15.87 -5.90
N SER A 141 5.02 -15.45 -6.22
CA SER A 141 4.35 -14.39 -5.48
C SER A 141 3.70 -14.96 -4.22
N MET A 142 3.97 -14.34 -3.09
CA MET A 142 3.32 -14.67 -1.82
C MET A 142 2.59 -13.44 -1.28
N ASP A 143 1.33 -13.60 -0.90
CA ASP A 143 0.50 -12.52 -0.41
C ASP A 143 0.45 -12.51 1.11
N PHE A 144 0.57 -11.30 1.67
CA PHE A 144 0.46 -11.04 3.10
C PHE A 144 -0.57 -9.95 3.36
N LYS A 145 -1.23 -10.06 4.49
CA LYS A 145 -2.05 -8.99 5.03
C LYS A 145 -1.26 -8.21 6.08
N ILE A 146 -1.31 -6.88 6.03
CA ILE A 146 -0.78 -6.03 7.09
C ILE A 146 -1.74 -6.09 8.28
N ASN A 147 -1.48 -7.00 9.21
CA ASN A 147 -2.38 -7.25 10.34
C ASN A 147 -2.33 -6.12 11.36
N LYS A 148 -1.15 -5.58 11.61
CA LYS A 148 -0.95 -4.44 12.52
C LYS A 148 0.27 -3.64 12.12
N ILE A 149 0.16 -2.33 12.19
CA ILE A 149 1.28 -1.41 12.00
C ILE A 149 1.30 -0.40 13.15
N THR A 150 2.47 -0.13 13.69
CA THR A 150 2.64 0.83 14.79
C THR A 150 3.66 1.90 14.38
N PRO A 151 3.31 3.20 14.42
CA PRO A 151 1.99 3.76 14.72
C PRO A 151 0.94 3.41 13.66
N LYS A 152 -0.34 3.39 14.04
CA LYS A 152 -1.45 3.07 13.12
C LYS A 152 -1.71 4.24 12.16
N THR A 153 -0.85 4.38 11.19
CA THR A 153 -0.89 5.41 10.15
C THR A 153 -0.16 4.86 8.93
N VAL A 154 -0.15 5.61 7.83
CA VAL A 154 0.71 5.26 6.69
C VAL A 154 2.17 5.31 7.16
N ALA A 155 2.86 4.22 7.01
CA ALA A 155 4.24 4.10 7.47
C ALA A 155 5.09 3.26 6.51
N LYS A 156 6.40 3.46 6.59
CA LYS A 156 7.40 2.72 5.83
C LYS A 156 8.27 1.90 6.75
N ILE A 157 8.71 0.75 6.27
CA ILE A 157 9.69 -0.08 6.96
C ILE A 157 11.10 0.46 6.71
N ASP A 158 11.89 0.56 7.77
CA ASP A 158 13.32 0.82 7.69
C ASP A 158 14.10 -0.19 8.56
N ARG A 159 15.40 0.05 8.75
CA ARG A 159 16.26 -0.81 9.57
C ARG A 159 15.77 -1.00 11.00
N SER A 160 15.20 0.05 11.59
CA SER A 160 14.77 0.05 13.00
C SER A 160 13.43 -0.65 13.22
N THR A 161 12.70 -0.94 12.14
CA THR A 161 11.39 -1.58 12.21
C THR A 161 11.50 -3.03 12.63
N THR A 162 10.69 -3.45 13.59
CA THR A 162 10.53 -4.87 13.94
C THR A 162 9.42 -5.47 13.09
N LEU A 163 9.76 -6.44 12.25
CA LEU A 163 8.80 -7.18 11.44
C LEU A 163 8.54 -8.54 12.07
N SER A 164 7.28 -8.89 12.23
CA SER A 164 6.82 -10.21 12.67
C SER A 164 5.87 -10.81 11.64
N ILE A 165 5.99 -12.09 11.40
CA ILE A 165 5.07 -12.83 10.53
C ILE A 165 4.33 -13.85 11.39
N LEU A 166 2.99 -13.70 11.47
CA LEU A 166 2.15 -14.63 12.23
C LEU A 166 2.05 -15.98 11.49
N THR A 167 2.09 -17.05 12.27
CA THR A 167 1.83 -18.40 11.79
C THR A 167 0.62 -18.94 12.52
N GLU A 168 0.02 -20.03 12.04
CA GLU A 168 -1.09 -20.69 12.75
C GLU A 168 -0.71 -21.04 14.19
N ALA A 169 0.52 -21.52 14.39
CA ALA A 169 1.02 -21.83 15.74
C ALA A 169 1.11 -20.61 16.65
N SER A 170 1.38 -19.44 16.10
CA SER A 170 1.42 -18.16 16.85
C SER A 170 0.02 -17.66 17.18
N THR A 171 -0.94 -17.91 16.31
CA THR A 171 -2.34 -17.53 16.50
C THR A 171 -2.99 -18.36 17.59
N ASP A 172 -2.74 -19.65 17.61
CA ASP A 172 -3.26 -20.58 18.64
C ASP A 172 -2.72 -20.24 20.04
N ARG A 173 -1.47 -19.79 20.15
CA ARG A 173 -0.90 -19.35 21.42
C ARG A 173 -1.58 -18.10 21.97
N LYS A 174 -1.97 -17.17 21.13
CA LYS A 174 -2.69 -15.95 21.54
C LYS A 174 -4.11 -16.26 22.00
N LEU A 175 -4.77 -17.22 21.38
CA LEU A 175 -6.11 -17.65 21.76
C LEU A 175 -6.14 -18.46 23.07
N ARG A 176 -5.02 -19.09 23.44
CA ARG A 176 -4.91 -19.89 24.68
C ARG A 176 -4.50 -19.07 25.91
N VAL A 177 -4.10 -17.82 25.75
CA VAL A 177 -3.62 -16.94 26.84
C VAL A 177 -4.67 -15.90 27.26
N THR A 178 -5.84 -15.92 26.65
CA THR A 178 -6.97 -15.06 27.08
C THR A 178 -7.94 -15.82 27.98
#